data_09c4f7079c9cb623fce8832e89c53105
#
_entry.id   09c4f7079c9cb623fce8832e89c53105
#
_cell.length_a   1.000
_cell.length_b   1.000
_cell.length_c   1.000
_cell.angle_alpha   90.00
_cell.angle_beta   90.00
_cell.angle_gamma   90.00
#
_symmetry.space_group_name_H-M   'P 1'
#
loop_
_entity.id
_entity.type
_entity.pdbx_description
1 polymer ?
#
loop_
_entity_poly.entity_id
_entity_poly.type
_entity_poly.pdbx_seq_one_letter_code
_entity_poly.pdbx_strand_id
1 'polypeptide(L)'
;MRIEVVTPTYNEAENLPKLVSALFSLPLDLRVLVVDDNSPDGTGQVADQLAVASPGRVDVLHRPGKMGLRSAYLNGFQKILNGGAQAVVQMDVDFSHDPAALVNMSRLLESSDVVLGSRYVQGGSVDERWPIWRKRLSAF
;
A
#
# COMPACT_ATOMS: atom_id res chain seq x y z
N MET A 1 -10.55 -13.13 6.75
CA MET A 1 -9.06 -12.97 6.83
C MET A 1 -8.76 -11.49 6.96
N ARG A 2 -8.06 -11.10 8.03
CA ARG A 2 -7.64 -9.70 8.24
C ARG A 2 -6.39 -9.41 7.43
N ILE A 3 -6.47 -8.41 6.57
CA ILE A 3 -5.40 -7.99 5.67
C ILE A 3 -4.85 -6.64 6.13
N GLU A 4 -3.55 -6.54 6.31
CA GLU A 4 -2.85 -5.31 6.68
C GLU A 4 -2.12 -4.76 5.44
N VAL A 5 -2.49 -3.56 5.00
CA VAL A 5 -1.84 -2.86 3.89
C VAL A 5 -0.76 -1.96 4.46
N VAL A 6 0.49 -2.15 4.08
CA VAL A 6 1.59 -1.26 4.42
C VAL A 6 1.84 -0.33 3.25
N THR A 7 1.74 0.97 3.48
CA THR A 7 1.96 2.00 2.48
C THR A 7 2.97 3.04 2.99
N PRO A 8 4.20 3.04 2.44
CA PRO A 8 5.16 4.10 2.70
C PRO A 8 4.74 5.42 2.06
N THR A 9 4.99 6.52 2.75
CA THR A 9 4.66 7.86 2.27
C THR A 9 5.83 8.82 2.37
N TYR A 10 5.96 9.68 1.35
CA TYR A 10 6.81 10.85 1.37
C TYR A 10 6.27 11.88 0.37
N ASN A 11 5.68 13.00 0.87
CA ASN A 11 4.98 14.01 0.07
C ASN A 11 3.76 13.47 -0.69
N GLU A 12 2.84 12.84 0.05
CA GLU A 12 1.66 12.17 -0.50
C GLU A 12 0.35 12.63 0.15
N ALA A 13 0.33 13.87 0.69
CA ALA A 13 -0.82 14.40 1.43
C ALA A 13 -2.14 14.36 0.63
N GLU A 14 -2.08 14.52 -0.70
CA GLU A 14 -3.26 14.49 -1.57
C GLU A 14 -3.72 13.06 -1.92
N ASN A 15 -2.79 12.13 -2.08
CA ASN A 15 -3.09 10.77 -2.54
C ASN A 15 -3.51 9.84 -1.39
N LEU A 16 -2.94 10.03 -0.21
CA LEU A 16 -3.18 9.17 0.94
C LEU A 16 -4.66 9.04 1.33
N PRO A 17 -5.46 10.12 1.45
CA PRO A 17 -6.88 10.00 1.76
C PRO A 17 -7.67 9.25 0.67
N LYS A 18 -7.29 9.45 -0.60
CA LYS A 18 -7.93 8.79 -1.74
C LYS A 18 -7.68 7.30 -1.72
N LEU A 19 -6.42 6.89 -1.44
CA LEU A 19 -6.06 5.47 -1.32
C LEU A 19 -6.82 4.81 -0.17
N VAL A 20 -6.82 5.40 1.02
CA VAL A 20 -7.54 4.86 2.19
C VAL A 20 -9.03 4.71 1.90
N SER A 21 -9.66 5.71 1.26
CA SER A 21 -11.06 5.64 0.84
C SER A 21 -11.30 4.51 -0.17
N ALA A 22 -10.45 4.37 -1.17
CA ALA A 22 -10.54 3.30 -2.16
C ALA A 22 -10.42 1.91 -1.53
N LEU A 23 -9.45 1.72 -0.63
CA LEU A 23 -9.25 0.47 0.10
C LEU A 23 -10.47 0.12 0.96
N PHE A 24 -11.03 1.10 1.68
CA PHE A 24 -12.17 0.87 2.58
C PHE A 24 -13.50 0.68 1.86
N SER A 25 -13.58 0.98 0.56
CA SER A 25 -14.73 0.67 -0.28
C SER A 25 -14.77 -0.80 -0.74
N LEU A 26 -13.65 -1.54 -0.59
CA LEU A 26 -13.56 -2.94 -0.98
C LEU A 26 -14.28 -3.85 0.04
N PRO A 27 -14.88 -4.96 -0.41
CA PRO A 27 -15.54 -5.93 0.47
C PRO A 27 -14.53 -6.84 1.19
N LEU A 28 -13.56 -6.24 1.87
CA LEU A 28 -12.46 -6.92 2.56
C LEU A 28 -12.27 -6.34 3.97
N ASP A 29 -11.80 -7.17 4.89
CA ASP A 29 -11.39 -6.72 6.24
C ASP A 29 -9.97 -6.15 6.15
N LEU A 30 -9.89 -4.85 5.81
CA LEU A 30 -8.64 -4.14 5.59
C LEU A 30 -8.29 -3.20 6.74
N ARG A 31 -7.01 -3.22 7.08
CA ARG A 31 -6.35 -2.20 7.88
C ARG A 31 -5.21 -1.59 7.08
N VAL A 32 -4.86 -0.36 7.38
CA VAL A 32 -3.80 0.38 6.69
C VAL A 32 -2.78 0.85 7.70
N LEU A 33 -1.53 0.47 7.53
CA LEU A 33 -0.39 1.07 8.22
C LEU A 33 0.30 2.05 7.27
N VAL A 34 0.21 3.33 7.59
CA VAL A 34 0.97 4.38 6.91
C VAL A 34 2.35 4.47 7.54
N VAL A 35 3.41 4.43 6.73
CA VAL A 35 4.79 4.61 7.18
C VAL A 35 5.32 5.92 6.61
N ASP A 36 5.22 7.00 7.40
CA ASP A 36 5.59 8.34 6.95
C ASP A 36 7.05 8.68 7.27
N ASP A 37 7.78 9.08 6.24
CA ASP A 37 9.20 9.42 6.29
C ASP A 37 9.44 10.89 6.62
N ASN A 38 8.68 11.44 7.59
CA ASN A 38 8.74 12.84 8.00
C ASN A 38 8.49 13.79 6.81
N SER A 39 7.37 13.58 6.15
CA SER A 39 6.96 14.36 4.97
C SER A 39 6.80 15.85 5.30
N PRO A 40 7.45 16.75 4.54
CA PRO A 40 7.34 18.19 4.78
C PRO A 40 6.01 18.81 4.29
N ASP A 41 5.22 18.10 3.47
CA ASP A 41 3.95 18.57 2.89
C ASP A 41 2.73 18.38 3.81
N GLY A 42 2.91 17.83 5.00
CA GLY A 42 1.82 17.56 5.94
C GLY A 42 1.21 16.16 5.82
N THR A 43 1.80 15.25 5.04
CA THR A 43 1.31 13.86 4.91
C THR A 43 1.15 13.18 6.27
N GLY A 44 2.12 13.33 7.18
CA GLY A 44 2.06 12.74 8.52
C GLY A 44 0.84 13.19 9.31
N GLN A 45 0.51 14.49 9.27
CA GLN A 45 -0.68 15.05 9.93
C GLN A 45 -1.98 14.52 9.27
N VAL A 46 -2.00 14.37 7.95
CA VAL A 46 -3.13 13.75 7.24
C VAL A 46 -3.30 12.30 7.67
N ALA A 47 -2.21 11.55 7.81
CA ALA A 47 -2.24 10.17 8.28
C ALA A 47 -2.81 10.06 9.71
N ASP A 48 -2.39 10.95 10.63
CA ASP A 48 -2.92 11.00 11.99
C ASP A 48 -4.42 11.32 12.02
N GLN A 49 -4.89 12.24 11.17
CA GLN A 49 -6.31 12.54 11.04
C GLN A 49 -7.12 11.33 10.54
N LEU A 50 -6.57 10.56 9.59
CA LEU A 50 -7.19 9.33 9.10
C LEU A 50 -7.25 8.25 10.19
N ALA A 51 -6.21 8.14 11.02
CA ALA A 51 -6.18 7.22 12.15
C ALA A 51 -7.24 7.58 13.21
N VAL A 52 -7.42 8.87 13.50
CA VAL A 52 -8.49 9.35 14.40
C VAL A 52 -9.88 9.10 13.81
N ALA A 53 -10.05 9.33 12.50
CA ALA A 53 -11.33 9.12 11.82
C ALA A 53 -11.69 7.63 11.62
N SER A 54 -10.70 6.75 11.64
CA SER A 54 -10.88 5.30 11.41
C SER A 54 -10.14 4.48 12.47
N PRO A 55 -10.54 4.57 13.75
CA PRO A 55 -9.84 3.93 14.85
C PRO A 55 -9.78 2.41 14.68
N GLY A 56 -8.58 1.86 14.86
CA GLY A 56 -8.31 0.43 14.67
C GLY A 56 -8.28 -0.05 13.22
N ARG A 57 -8.52 0.82 12.24
CA ARG A 57 -8.40 0.51 10.81
C ARG A 57 -7.24 1.24 10.14
N VAL A 58 -6.86 2.40 10.64
CA VAL A 58 -5.65 3.13 10.19
C VAL A 58 -4.72 3.26 11.37
N ASP A 59 -3.45 2.98 11.16
CA ASP A 59 -2.36 3.22 12.10
C ASP A 59 -1.21 3.95 11.38
N VAL A 60 -0.38 4.66 12.14
CA VAL A 60 0.72 5.44 11.59
C VAL A 60 2.03 5.05 12.26
N LEU A 61 3.08 4.95 11.46
CA LEU A 61 4.46 4.84 11.91
C LEU A 61 5.24 6.03 11.37
N HIS A 62 5.47 7.02 12.24
CA HIS A 62 6.32 8.15 11.90
C HIS A 62 7.78 7.77 12.00
N ARG A 63 8.53 8.02 10.94
CA ARG A 63 9.99 7.83 10.91
C ARG A 63 10.69 9.19 10.97
N PRO A 64 11.93 9.26 11.45
CA PRO A 64 12.62 10.54 11.62
C PRO A 64 12.98 11.23 10.30
N GLY A 65 12.93 10.51 9.17
CA GLY A 65 13.25 11.04 7.84
C GLY A 65 13.30 9.97 6.77
N LYS A 66 13.59 10.39 5.55
CA LYS A 66 13.66 9.53 4.37
C LYS A 66 14.86 8.59 4.43
N MET A 67 14.64 7.34 4.77
CA MET A 67 15.67 6.29 4.89
C MET A 67 15.55 5.19 3.83
N GLY A 68 14.81 5.47 2.76
CA GLY A 68 14.61 4.58 1.62
C GLY A 68 13.38 3.67 1.76
N LEU A 69 12.79 3.35 0.60
CA LEU A 69 11.54 2.60 0.46
C LEU A 69 11.62 1.22 1.11
N ARG A 70 12.71 0.49 0.86
CA ARG A 70 12.91 -0.85 1.44
C ARG A 70 12.84 -0.83 2.96
N SER A 71 13.52 0.13 3.61
CA SER A 71 13.52 0.21 5.07
C SER A 71 12.16 0.62 5.63
N ALA A 72 11.38 1.41 4.87
CA ALA A 72 10.01 1.76 5.25
C ALA A 72 9.12 0.52 5.27
N TYR A 73 9.14 -0.30 4.23
CA TYR A 73 8.40 -1.56 4.21
C TYR A 73 8.85 -2.52 5.32
N LEU A 74 10.16 -2.70 5.53
CA LEU A 74 10.65 -3.58 6.60
C LEU A 74 10.18 -3.15 7.99
N ASN A 75 10.23 -1.85 8.30
CA ASN A 75 9.72 -1.33 9.57
C ASN A 75 8.20 -1.53 9.70
N GLY A 76 7.46 -1.28 8.62
CA GLY A 76 6.02 -1.52 8.57
C GLY A 76 5.68 -3.00 8.79
N PHE A 77 6.33 -3.91 8.09
CA PHE A 77 6.11 -5.35 8.25
C PHE A 77 6.42 -5.82 9.67
N GLN A 78 7.52 -5.39 10.25
CA GLN A 78 7.87 -5.75 11.62
C GLN A 78 6.78 -5.31 12.61
N LYS A 79 6.23 -4.11 12.45
CA LYS A 79 5.14 -3.61 13.30
C LYS A 79 3.89 -4.46 13.18
N ILE A 80 3.42 -4.74 11.96
CA ILE A 80 2.15 -5.46 11.73
C ILE A 80 2.24 -6.96 12.05
N LEU A 81 3.37 -7.61 11.81
CA LEU A 81 3.57 -9.02 12.13
C LEU A 81 3.53 -9.22 13.64
N ASN A 82 4.10 -8.32 14.42
CA ASN A 82 3.98 -8.33 15.89
C ASN A 82 2.53 -8.11 16.36
N GLY A 83 1.68 -7.47 15.53
CA GLY A 83 0.25 -7.27 15.75
C GLY A 83 -0.64 -8.46 15.35
N GLY A 84 -0.07 -9.56 14.86
CA GLY A 84 -0.80 -10.77 14.48
C GLY A 84 -1.57 -10.65 13.16
N ALA A 85 -1.02 -9.93 12.18
CA ALA A 85 -1.58 -9.87 10.82
C ALA A 85 -1.66 -11.27 10.21
N GLN A 86 -2.76 -11.58 9.51
CA GLN A 86 -2.95 -12.85 8.81
C GLN A 86 -2.47 -12.80 7.36
N ALA A 87 -2.57 -11.63 6.74
CA ALA A 87 -2.01 -11.34 5.43
C ALA A 87 -1.46 -9.91 5.39
N VAL A 88 -0.41 -9.72 4.61
CA VAL A 88 0.27 -8.44 4.46
C VAL A 88 0.30 -8.05 3.00
N VAL A 89 -0.05 -6.80 2.72
CA VAL A 89 0.00 -6.22 1.38
C VAL A 89 1.02 -5.09 1.36
N GLN A 90 1.89 -5.13 0.38
CA GLN A 90 2.76 -4.02 0.00
C GLN A 90 2.09 -3.21 -1.10
N MET A 91 1.79 -1.93 -0.86
CA MET A 91 1.12 -1.07 -1.83
C MET A 91 1.65 0.36 -1.75
N ASP A 92 2.01 0.93 -2.89
CA ASP A 92 2.40 2.34 -2.99
C ASP A 92 1.15 3.23 -3.04
N VAL A 93 1.28 4.47 -2.57
CA VAL A 93 0.16 5.40 -2.39
C VAL A 93 -0.26 6.11 -3.68
N ASP A 94 0.60 6.09 -4.71
CA ASP A 94 0.47 6.85 -5.96
C ASP A 94 -0.48 6.24 -7.01
N PHE A 95 -1.25 5.23 -6.63
CA PHE A 95 -2.13 4.47 -7.53
C PHE A 95 -1.42 3.77 -8.69
N SER A 96 -0.11 3.56 -8.61
CA SER A 96 0.60 2.68 -9.53
C SER A 96 0.17 1.21 -9.37
N HIS A 97 -0.38 0.88 -8.21
CA HIS A 97 -1.04 -0.38 -7.91
C HIS A 97 -2.56 -0.14 -7.81
N ASP A 98 -3.35 -0.91 -8.56
CA ASP A 98 -4.81 -0.84 -8.50
C ASP A 98 -5.34 -1.47 -7.22
N PRO A 99 -5.97 -0.70 -6.29
CA PRO A 99 -6.53 -1.27 -5.07
C PRO A 99 -7.59 -2.36 -5.33
N ALA A 100 -8.35 -2.26 -6.41
CA ALA A 100 -9.40 -3.23 -6.75
C ALA A 100 -8.83 -4.64 -7.01
N ALA A 101 -7.58 -4.76 -7.42
CA ALA A 101 -6.90 -6.04 -7.60
C ALA A 101 -6.83 -6.87 -6.31
N LEU A 102 -6.87 -6.23 -5.13
CA LEU A 102 -6.81 -6.92 -3.84
C LEU A 102 -7.94 -7.92 -3.64
N VAL A 103 -9.12 -7.68 -4.22
CA VAL A 103 -10.25 -8.62 -4.12
C VAL A 103 -9.91 -9.98 -4.74
N ASN A 104 -9.26 -9.97 -5.90
CA ASN A 104 -8.82 -11.22 -6.55
C ASN A 104 -7.58 -11.80 -5.87
N MET A 105 -6.62 -10.96 -5.48
CA MET A 105 -5.41 -11.39 -4.80
C MET A 105 -5.72 -12.06 -3.45
N SER A 106 -6.69 -11.55 -2.69
CA SER A 106 -7.10 -12.15 -1.40
C SER A 106 -7.67 -13.56 -1.56
N ARG A 107 -8.38 -13.84 -2.66
CA ARG A 107 -8.87 -15.20 -2.97
C ARG A 107 -7.73 -16.15 -3.30
N LEU A 108 -6.73 -15.68 -4.04
CA LEU A 108 -5.55 -16.50 -4.39
C LEU A 108 -4.70 -16.86 -3.16
N LEU A 109 -4.72 -16.03 -2.12
CA LEU A 109 -4.04 -16.33 -0.84
C LEU A 109 -4.66 -17.52 -0.09
N GLU A 110 -5.87 -18.00 -0.44
CA GLU A 110 -6.45 -19.20 0.14
C GLU A 110 -5.67 -20.48 -0.26
N SER A 111 -4.94 -20.42 -1.37
CA SER A 111 -4.17 -21.56 -1.93
C SER A 111 -2.71 -21.24 -2.19
N SER A 112 -2.22 -20.06 -1.82
CA SER A 112 -0.86 -19.62 -2.08
C SER A 112 -0.32 -18.79 -0.92
N ASP A 113 0.94 -18.97 -0.58
CA ASP A 113 1.60 -18.20 0.49
C ASP A 113 1.94 -16.76 0.05
N VAL A 114 2.17 -16.56 -1.27
CA VAL A 114 2.52 -15.26 -1.86
C VAL A 114 1.77 -15.07 -3.17
N VAL A 115 1.19 -13.88 -3.34
CA VAL A 115 0.53 -13.45 -4.58
C VAL A 115 1.15 -12.15 -5.05
N LEU A 116 1.63 -12.12 -6.29
CA LEU A 116 2.24 -10.95 -6.90
C LEU A 116 1.33 -10.37 -7.99
N GLY A 117 1.02 -9.08 -7.89
CA GLY A 117 0.37 -8.32 -8.94
C GLY A 117 1.36 -8.07 -10.10
N SER A 118 0.97 -8.40 -11.32
CA SER A 118 1.78 -8.13 -12.51
C SER A 118 0.94 -7.46 -13.59
N ARG A 119 1.52 -6.47 -14.25
CA ARG A 119 0.92 -5.81 -15.43
C ARG A 119 0.97 -6.67 -16.69
N TYR A 120 1.76 -7.75 -16.66
CA TYR A 120 2.05 -8.61 -17.81
C TYR A 120 1.30 -9.94 -17.79
N VAL A 121 0.38 -10.12 -16.85
CA VAL A 121 -0.53 -11.27 -16.86
C VAL A 121 -1.68 -11.06 -17.84
N GLN A 122 -2.39 -12.11 -18.21
CA GLN A 122 -3.58 -11.99 -19.05
C GLN A 122 -4.61 -11.04 -18.43
N GLY A 123 -5.03 -10.02 -19.18
CA GLY A 123 -5.89 -8.95 -18.69
C GLY A 123 -5.18 -7.80 -17.96
N GLY A 124 -3.86 -7.89 -17.79
CA GLY A 124 -3.03 -6.80 -17.26
C GLY A 124 -2.87 -5.68 -18.29
N SER A 125 -2.61 -4.46 -17.82
CA SER A 125 -2.35 -3.31 -18.67
C SER A 125 -1.15 -2.52 -18.22
N VAL A 126 -0.48 -1.91 -19.18
CA VAL A 126 0.65 -0.97 -18.98
C VAL A 126 0.18 0.41 -19.41
N ASP A 127 0.54 1.45 -18.67
CA ASP A 127 0.23 2.83 -19.04
C ASP A 127 0.69 3.11 -20.48
N GLU A 128 -0.24 3.44 -21.36
CA GLU A 128 0.02 3.69 -22.78
C GLU A 128 0.97 4.86 -23.01
N ARG A 129 1.02 5.81 -22.07
CA ARG A 129 1.91 6.99 -22.11
C ARG A 129 3.37 6.66 -21.82
N TRP A 130 3.66 5.44 -21.32
CA TRP A 130 5.04 5.06 -21.08
C TRP A 130 5.81 4.92 -22.39
N PRO A 131 7.01 5.49 -22.49
CA PRO A 131 7.86 5.32 -23.66
C PRO A 131 8.26 3.84 -23.84
N ILE A 132 8.48 3.44 -25.08
CA ILE A 132 8.75 2.05 -25.47
C ILE A 132 9.90 1.43 -24.68
N TRP A 133 10.96 2.21 -24.43
CA TRP A 133 12.10 1.72 -23.66
C TRP A 133 11.72 1.36 -22.21
N ARG A 134 10.85 2.14 -21.57
CA ARG A 134 10.34 1.85 -20.22
C ARG A 134 9.47 0.60 -20.21
N LYS A 135 8.61 0.42 -21.22
CA LYS A 135 7.80 -0.79 -21.36
C LYS A 135 8.67 -2.03 -21.49
N ARG A 136 9.75 -1.95 -22.30
CA ARG A 136 10.69 -3.07 -22.46
C ARG A 136 11.46 -3.40 -21.19
N LEU A 137 11.99 -2.39 -20.48
CA LEU A 137 12.73 -2.60 -19.23
C LEU A 137 11.85 -3.15 -18.09
N SER A 138 10.56 -2.84 -18.08
CA SER A 138 9.66 -3.30 -17.02
C SER A 138 9.08 -4.69 -17.29
N ALA A 139 9.32 -5.28 -18.48
CA ALA A 139 8.88 -6.63 -18.86
C ALA A 139 9.86 -7.74 -18.42
N PHE A 140 11.03 -7.36 -17.90
CA PHE A 140 12.05 -8.26 -17.35
C PHE A 140 12.10 -8.14 -15.84
#